data_2044503fb61c11a303f0e1881139919b
#
_entry.id   2044503fb61c11a303f0e1881139919b
#
_cell.length_a   1.000
_cell.length_b   1.000
_cell.length_c   1.000
_cell.angle_alpha   90.00
_cell.angle_beta   90.00
_cell.angle_gamma   90.00
#
_symmetry.space_group_name_H-M   'P 1'
#
loop_
_entity.id
_entity.type
_entity.pdbx_description
1 polymer ?
#
loop_
_entity_poly.entity_id
_entity_poly.type
_entity_poly.pdbx_seq_one_letter_code
_entity_poly.pdbx_strand_id
1 'polypeptide(L)'
;ALSMVGCGSKDADKNTDKNTDKKDTEVAAATEKEAAAEDEAWEGDLTVWSPQEDQDTNWLQDQCEAFAAEHPNWKINFNYGVCPEGEAKDNVTKDVEAAADVYMLANDNIPDLVSAGALSELGGDYLGYVTSTNSDSILASVTYNDSVVAFPFTPNTWFMYYDKSVFSEDDVKNFDTMLEKAGEAGKKVSFKLTDSWYIEAFYVANGCTLFGDGTDTDAGIDFGGDKAAAVTEYLVDLAANPNFLVDADGSGLAGLGDSVAALFSGTWDAEAVKEKLGDNMGVAALPTVTIDGKEGQMKSFIGSKAIGVNPNAENQQVAMSLAAYLAGEKAQTAHYEMRNLLPSNINISLADDPIATAVTNVMTDTSIMQPLCKEMSNYWSPAENMGKNIQSGEVTKDNAAEKTEEMNTTMNTDVAE
;
A
#
# COMPACT_ATOMS: atom_id res chain seq x y z
N ALA A 1 -50.64 -39.04 -37.82
CA ALA A 1 -51.48 -39.73 -36.84
C ALA A 1 -50.85 -39.66 -35.48
N LEU A 2 -51.38 -38.85 -34.66
CA LEU A 2 -52.04 -39.13 -33.36
C LEU A 2 -51.12 -39.89 -32.37
N SER A 3 -50.97 -39.64 -31.14
CA SER A 3 -51.67 -38.83 -30.14
C SER A 3 -50.89 -38.87 -28.84
N MET A 4 -50.91 -37.85 -28.13
CA MET A 4 -51.38 -37.58 -26.75
C MET A 4 -50.64 -38.24 -25.59
N VAL A 5 -50.21 -37.46 -24.72
CA VAL A 5 -50.74 -36.86 -23.47
C VAL A 5 -50.28 -37.59 -22.21
N GLY A 6 -49.78 -36.84 -21.27
CA GLY A 6 -49.63 -37.24 -19.87
C GLY A 6 -48.97 -36.19 -19.02
N CYS A 7 -49.75 -35.23 -18.56
CA CYS A 7 -49.49 -34.32 -17.45
C CYS A 7 -49.10 -35.00 -16.16
N GLY A 8 -48.27 -34.37 -15.37
CA GLY A 8 -48.09 -34.68 -13.98
C GLY A 8 -47.23 -33.64 -13.29
N SER A 9 -47.91 -32.61 -12.85
CA SER A 9 -47.43 -31.48 -12.04
C SER A 9 -47.02 -31.89 -10.62
N LYS A 10 -46.26 -30.96 -10.02
CA LYS A 10 -46.07 -30.68 -8.57
C LYS A 10 -44.74 -31.18 -8.00
N ASP A 11 -44.05 -30.50 -7.18
CA ASP A 11 -44.15 -29.21 -6.51
C ASP A 11 -42.78 -28.79 -6.02
N ALA A 12 -42.58 -27.51 -6.07
CA ALA A 12 -42.09 -26.63 -5.00
C ALA A 12 -40.76 -26.88 -4.29
N ASP A 13 -39.95 -25.82 -4.37
CA ASP A 13 -39.19 -25.22 -3.30
C ASP A 13 -38.09 -26.02 -2.63
N LYS A 14 -36.89 -25.64 -2.96
CA LYS A 14 -35.93 -25.08 -1.98
C LYS A 14 -34.73 -24.48 -2.71
N ASN A 15 -34.85 -23.21 -2.97
CA ASN A 15 -33.71 -22.36 -3.21
C ASN A 15 -33.14 -22.04 -1.84
N THR A 16 -32.01 -22.59 -1.51
CA THR A 16 -31.18 -22.15 -0.38
C THR A 16 -29.73 -22.27 -0.81
N ASP A 17 -29.10 -21.11 -0.89
CA ASP A 17 -27.70 -20.82 -0.75
C ASP A 17 -26.71 -21.98 -0.94
N LYS A 18 -26.15 -22.05 -2.13
CA LYS A 18 -24.89 -22.74 -2.43
C LYS A 18 -24.05 -21.93 -3.43
N ASN A 19 -23.79 -20.68 -3.14
CA ASN A 19 -22.90 -19.88 -4.00
C ASN A 19 -21.58 -19.51 -3.33
N THR A 20 -21.39 -19.85 -2.06
CA THR A 20 -20.12 -19.66 -1.34
C THR A 20 -19.20 -20.87 -1.47
N ASP A 21 -19.76 -22.09 -1.49
CA ASP A 21 -18.95 -23.30 -1.57
C ASP A 21 -18.38 -23.60 -2.98
N LYS A 22 -18.94 -22.98 -4.04
CA LYS A 22 -18.43 -23.19 -5.40
C LYS A 22 -17.17 -22.37 -5.73
N LYS A 23 -16.98 -21.21 -5.09
CA LYS A 23 -15.78 -20.39 -5.31
C LYS A 23 -14.57 -20.99 -4.61
N ASP A 24 -14.76 -21.46 -3.37
CA ASP A 24 -13.69 -22.11 -2.61
C ASP A 24 -13.30 -23.47 -3.22
N THR A 25 -14.25 -24.17 -3.82
CA THR A 25 -14.00 -25.46 -4.49
C THR A 25 -13.32 -25.27 -5.86
N GLU A 26 -13.60 -24.15 -6.57
CA GLU A 26 -12.93 -23.85 -7.84
C GLU A 26 -11.49 -23.35 -7.61
N VAL A 27 -11.21 -22.58 -6.56
CA VAL A 27 -9.86 -22.16 -6.19
C VAL A 27 -9.04 -23.34 -5.68
N ALA A 28 -9.61 -24.23 -4.88
CA ALA A 28 -8.96 -25.48 -4.45
C ALA A 28 -8.75 -26.45 -5.63
N ALA A 29 -9.69 -26.53 -6.58
CA ALA A 29 -9.55 -27.36 -7.78
C ALA A 29 -8.54 -26.78 -8.80
N ALA A 30 -8.35 -25.45 -8.82
CA ALA A 30 -7.33 -24.81 -9.66
C ALA A 30 -5.93 -25.06 -9.09
N THR A 31 -5.75 -25.00 -7.78
CA THR A 31 -4.49 -25.38 -7.11
C THR A 31 -4.17 -26.87 -7.25
N GLU A 32 -5.16 -27.72 -7.18
CA GLU A 32 -4.98 -29.15 -7.45
C GLU A 32 -4.71 -29.47 -8.93
N LYS A 33 -5.22 -28.67 -9.88
CA LYS A 33 -4.91 -28.83 -11.30
C LYS A 33 -3.52 -28.31 -11.68
N GLU A 34 -3.01 -27.27 -11.02
CA GLU A 34 -1.63 -26.84 -11.20
C GLU A 34 -0.65 -27.84 -10.60
N ALA A 35 -0.93 -28.38 -9.42
CA ALA A 35 -0.13 -29.47 -8.84
C ALA A 35 -0.09 -30.72 -9.75
N ALA A 36 -1.12 -30.99 -10.55
CA ALA A 36 -1.15 -32.07 -11.52
C ALA A 36 -0.39 -31.80 -12.84
N ALA A 37 -0.07 -30.52 -13.14
CA ALA A 37 0.77 -30.13 -14.28
C ALA A 37 2.26 -30.15 -13.97
N GLU A 38 2.65 -30.40 -12.73
CA GLU A 38 4.03 -30.43 -12.23
C GLU A 38 4.75 -31.79 -12.47
N ASP A 39 4.29 -32.62 -13.38
CA ASP A 39 4.86 -33.95 -13.62
C ASP A 39 6.24 -33.94 -14.29
N GLU A 40 6.75 -32.80 -14.73
CA GLU A 40 8.11 -32.69 -15.27
C GLU A 40 9.12 -32.53 -14.12
N ALA A 41 9.89 -33.58 -13.87
CA ALA A 41 10.98 -33.55 -12.91
C ALA A 41 12.04 -32.51 -13.32
N TRP A 42 12.45 -31.70 -12.37
CA TRP A 42 13.51 -30.70 -12.57
C TRP A 42 14.55 -30.79 -11.44
N GLU A 43 15.81 -30.58 -11.80
CA GLU A 43 16.90 -30.48 -10.85
C GLU A 43 17.79 -29.30 -11.25
N GLY A 44 17.99 -28.34 -10.35
CA GLY A 44 18.77 -27.16 -10.65
C GLY A 44 18.92 -26.20 -9.48
N ASP A 45 19.63 -25.13 -9.73
CA ASP A 45 19.85 -24.05 -8.77
C ASP A 45 18.74 -22.99 -8.89
N LEU A 46 18.33 -22.43 -7.74
CA LEU A 46 17.43 -21.30 -7.66
C LEU A 46 17.98 -20.28 -6.69
N THR A 47 18.31 -19.10 -7.20
CA THR A 47 18.84 -18.00 -6.40
C THR A 47 17.72 -17.08 -5.94
N VAL A 48 17.66 -16.81 -4.64
CA VAL A 48 16.65 -15.97 -4.02
C VAL A 48 17.31 -14.84 -3.23
N TRP A 49 16.94 -13.60 -3.51
CA TRP A 49 17.44 -12.44 -2.77
C TRP A 49 16.36 -11.84 -1.88
N SER A 50 16.70 -11.59 -0.63
CA SER A 50 15.85 -10.95 0.37
C SER A 50 16.65 -10.01 1.25
N PRO A 51 15.98 -9.15 2.05
CA PRO A 51 16.64 -8.47 3.17
C PRO A 51 17.34 -9.45 4.12
N GLN A 52 18.36 -8.96 4.81
CA GLN A 52 19.12 -9.76 5.79
C GLN A 52 18.22 -10.30 6.90
N GLU A 53 17.24 -9.50 7.34
CA GLU A 53 16.35 -9.85 8.45
C GLU A 53 15.46 -11.06 8.13
N ASP A 54 15.07 -11.25 6.87
CA ASP A 54 14.29 -12.43 6.45
C ASP A 54 15.11 -13.71 6.50
N GLN A 55 16.43 -13.61 6.40
CA GLN A 55 17.36 -14.71 6.55
C GLN A 55 17.76 -14.93 8.01
N ASP A 56 17.98 -13.87 8.77
CA ASP A 56 18.34 -13.93 10.19
C ASP A 56 17.23 -14.56 11.05
N THR A 57 15.99 -14.37 10.67
CA THR A 57 14.83 -15.02 11.30
C THR A 57 14.58 -16.43 10.80
N ASN A 58 15.33 -16.91 9.81
CA ASN A 58 15.12 -18.13 9.03
C ASN A 58 13.80 -18.17 8.24
N TRP A 59 13.05 -17.09 8.16
CA TRP A 59 11.79 -17.09 7.43
C TRP A 59 11.96 -17.54 5.98
N LEU A 60 12.94 -16.98 5.26
CA LEU A 60 13.16 -17.30 3.85
C LEU A 60 13.52 -18.79 3.66
N GLN A 61 14.46 -19.29 4.44
CA GLN A 61 14.91 -20.68 4.37
C GLN A 61 13.77 -21.65 4.70
N ASP A 62 13.03 -21.38 5.78
CA ASP A 62 11.90 -22.23 6.21
C ASP A 62 10.81 -22.28 5.13
N GLN A 63 10.49 -21.15 4.49
CA GLN A 63 9.49 -21.12 3.41
C GLN A 63 9.98 -21.81 2.14
N CYS A 64 11.23 -21.65 1.76
CA CYS A 64 11.82 -22.34 0.61
C CYS A 64 11.89 -23.86 0.83
N GLU A 65 12.24 -24.33 2.02
CA GLU A 65 12.23 -25.73 2.39
C GLU A 65 10.81 -26.32 2.37
N ALA A 66 9.83 -25.59 2.91
CA ALA A 66 8.44 -25.99 2.88
C ALA A 66 7.89 -26.07 1.45
N PHE A 67 8.24 -25.11 0.60
CA PHE A 67 7.92 -25.13 -0.83
C PHE A 67 8.50 -26.38 -1.52
N ALA A 68 9.78 -26.67 -1.32
CA ALA A 68 10.43 -27.84 -1.90
C ALA A 68 9.77 -29.15 -1.43
N ALA A 69 9.32 -29.22 -0.17
CA ALA A 69 8.64 -30.38 0.37
C ALA A 69 7.26 -30.63 -0.28
N GLU A 70 6.59 -29.56 -0.73
CA GLU A 70 5.32 -29.65 -1.48
C GLU A 70 5.53 -30.06 -2.96
N HIS A 71 6.77 -29.93 -3.47
CA HIS A 71 7.16 -30.23 -4.85
C HIS A 71 8.26 -31.31 -4.94
N PRO A 72 7.96 -32.55 -4.58
CA PRO A 72 8.97 -33.63 -4.47
C PRO A 72 9.65 -33.97 -5.81
N ASN A 73 9.04 -33.59 -6.94
CA ASN A 73 9.62 -33.81 -8.29
C ASN A 73 10.66 -32.73 -8.65
N TRP A 74 10.72 -31.66 -7.89
CA TRP A 74 11.70 -30.59 -8.08
C TRP A 74 12.82 -30.71 -7.03
N LYS A 75 14.02 -30.97 -7.50
CA LYS A 75 15.22 -30.99 -6.66
C LYS A 75 15.92 -29.65 -6.77
N ILE A 76 15.57 -28.77 -5.85
CA ILE A 76 16.00 -27.38 -5.89
C ILE A 76 17.20 -27.21 -4.95
N ASN A 77 18.28 -26.68 -5.48
CA ASN A 77 19.40 -26.18 -4.70
C ASN A 77 19.24 -24.68 -4.52
N PHE A 78 18.83 -24.24 -3.33
CA PHE A 78 18.62 -22.83 -3.04
C PHE A 78 19.92 -22.11 -2.74
N ASN A 79 20.13 -20.97 -3.42
CA ASN A 79 21.22 -20.03 -3.14
C ASN A 79 20.61 -18.73 -2.63
N TYR A 80 20.98 -18.32 -1.42
CA TYR A 80 20.42 -17.11 -0.80
C TYR A 80 21.40 -15.95 -0.90
N GLY A 81 20.93 -14.79 -1.34
CA GLY A 81 21.67 -13.54 -1.35
C GLY A 81 20.94 -12.46 -0.56
N VAL A 82 21.70 -11.52 -0.02
CA VAL A 82 21.17 -10.37 0.71
C VAL A 82 21.01 -9.19 -0.24
N CYS A 83 19.77 -8.68 -0.32
CA CYS A 83 19.46 -7.48 -1.06
C CYS A 83 18.26 -6.80 -0.39
N PRO A 84 18.44 -5.63 0.24
CA PRO A 84 17.32 -4.83 0.72
C PRO A 84 16.39 -4.45 -0.44
N GLU A 85 15.09 -4.42 -0.19
CA GLU A 85 14.09 -4.21 -1.25
C GLU A 85 14.28 -2.88 -2.00
N GLY A 86 14.66 -1.82 -1.28
CA GLY A 86 14.94 -0.50 -1.88
C GLY A 86 16.17 -0.46 -2.80
N GLU A 87 17.07 -1.43 -2.66
CA GLU A 87 18.29 -1.55 -3.46
C GLU A 87 18.17 -2.54 -4.63
N ALA A 88 17.00 -3.16 -4.79
CA ALA A 88 16.78 -4.20 -5.79
C ALA A 88 17.15 -3.72 -7.20
N LYS A 89 16.69 -2.53 -7.61
CA LYS A 89 17.00 -1.99 -8.94
C LYS A 89 18.51 -1.87 -9.16
N ASP A 90 19.24 -1.30 -8.20
CA ASP A 90 20.67 -1.07 -8.31
C ASP A 90 21.47 -2.38 -8.37
N ASN A 91 21.04 -3.39 -7.61
CA ASN A 91 21.70 -4.67 -7.56
C ASN A 91 21.35 -5.58 -8.75
N VAL A 92 20.08 -5.63 -9.15
CA VAL A 92 19.62 -6.48 -10.25
C VAL A 92 20.08 -5.94 -11.60
N THR A 93 20.02 -4.62 -11.83
CA THR A 93 20.36 -4.02 -13.12
C THR A 93 21.86 -3.97 -13.43
N LYS A 94 22.74 -4.29 -12.45
CA LYS A 94 24.18 -4.45 -12.69
C LYS A 94 24.46 -5.56 -13.72
N ASP A 95 23.74 -6.68 -13.58
CA ASP A 95 23.78 -7.81 -14.50
C ASP A 95 22.48 -8.63 -14.33
N VAL A 96 21.51 -8.37 -15.16
CA VAL A 96 20.17 -8.99 -15.05
C VAL A 96 20.24 -10.50 -15.25
N GLU A 97 21.13 -10.99 -16.12
CA GLU A 97 21.25 -12.42 -16.40
C GLU A 97 21.87 -13.18 -15.21
N ALA A 98 22.75 -12.53 -14.46
CA ALA A 98 23.40 -13.11 -13.28
C ALA A 98 22.66 -12.82 -11.96
N ALA A 99 21.65 -11.96 -11.99
CA ALA A 99 20.85 -11.61 -10.80
C ALA A 99 19.97 -12.78 -10.35
N ALA A 100 19.43 -12.68 -9.12
CA ALA A 100 18.57 -13.70 -8.57
C ALA A 100 17.37 -14.05 -9.47
N ASP A 101 16.95 -15.31 -9.42
CA ASP A 101 15.76 -15.81 -10.12
C ASP A 101 14.48 -15.26 -9.50
N VAL A 102 14.46 -15.15 -8.17
CA VAL A 102 13.38 -14.57 -7.38
C VAL A 102 13.99 -13.55 -6.42
N TYR A 103 13.43 -12.35 -6.37
CA TYR A 103 13.95 -11.31 -5.48
C TYR A 103 12.86 -10.39 -4.95
N MET A 104 13.11 -9.86 -3.75
CA MET A 104 12.27 -8.86 -3.12
C MET A 104 12.64 -7.46 -3.60
N LEU A 105 11.62 -6.61 -3.74
CA LEU A 105 11.77 -5.25 -4.25
C LEU A 105 10.78 -4.28 -3.59
N ALA A 106 11.16 -3.01 -3.51
CA ALA A 106 10.22 -1.93 -3.26
C ALA A 106 9.58 -1.52 -4.58
N ASN A 107 8.28 -1.25 -4.58
CA ASN A 107 7.54 -1.06 -5.82
C ASN A 107 7.96 0.18 -6.64
N ASP A 108 8.59 1.18 -6.02
CA ASP A 108 9.19 2.32 -6.74
C ASP A 108 10.39 1.95 -7.63
N ASN A 109 10.96 0.76 -7.44
CA ASN A 109 11.99 0.19 -8.31
C ASN A 109 11.44 -0.41 -9.61
N ILE A 110 10.13 -0.64 -9.71
CA ILE A 110 9.50 -1.36 -10.83
C ILE A 110 9.78 -0.73 -12.19
N PRO A 111 9.66 0.59 -12.40
CA PRO A 111 9.92 1.17 -13.72
C PRO A 111 11.31 0.86 -14.26
N ASP A 112 12.34 0.98 -13.44
CA ASP A 112 13.73 0.69 -13.84
C ASP A 112 13.96 -0.81 -14.06
N LEU A 113 13.37 -1.66 -13.22
CA LEU A 113 13.46 -3.12 -13.35
C LEU A 113 12.75 -3.62 -14.62
N VAL A 114 11.58 -3.07 -14.96
CA VAL A 114 10.87 -3.41 -16.20
C VAL A 114 11.66 -2.94 -17.42
N SER A 115 12.20 -1.72 -17.37
CA SER A 115 13.03 -1.19 -18.46
C SER A 115 14.28 -2.02 -18.71
N ALA A 116 14.85 -2.62 -17.67
CA ALA A 116 16.01 -3.50 -17.76
C ALA A 116 15.66 -4.95 -18.17
N GLY A 117 14.37 -5.29 -18.33
CA GLY A 117 13.94 -6.66 -18.61
C GLY A 117 14.14 -7.61 -17.45
N ALA A 118 13.99 -7.12 -16.21
CA ALA A 118 14.30 -7.85 -14.98
C ALA A 118 13.07 -8.44 -14.26
N LEU A 119 11.87 -8.16 -14.74
CA LEU A 119 10.61 -8.63 -14.15
C LEU A 119 9.75 -9.37 -15.17
N SER A 120 9.29 -10.55 -14.80
CA SER A 120 8.31 -11.32 -15.55
C SER A 120 6.90 -10.84 -15.25
N GLU A 121 6.06 -10.77 -16.30
CA GLU A 121 4.64 -10.48 -16.18
C GLU A 121 3.90 -11.67 -15.53
N LEU A 122 2.94 -11.37 -14.66
CA LEU A 122 2.05 -12.36 -14.06
C LEU A 122 0.81 -12.54 -14.95
N GLY A 123 0.45 -13.79 -15.20
CA GLY A 123 -0.75 -14.15 -15.95
C GLY A 123 -1.49 -15.31 -15.30
N GLY A 124 -2.64 -15.68 -15.87
CA GLY A 124 -3.40 -16.84 -15.44
C GLY A 124 -3.79 -16.83 -13.97
N ASP A 125 -3.54 -17.93 -13.29
CA ASP A 125 -3.91 -18.11 -11.89
C ASP A 125 -3.09 -17.23 -10.94
N TYR A 126 -1.85 -16.89 -11.28
CA TYR A 126 -1.03 -15.96 -10.51
C TYR A 126 -1.62 -14.56 -10.50
N LEU A 127 -2.06 -14.07 -11.64
CA LEU A 127 -2.77 -12.79 -11.75
C LEU A 127 -4.09 -12.84 -10.99
N GLY A 128 -4.84 -13.94 -11.12
CA GLY A 128 -6.09 -14.17 -10.39
C GLY A 128 -5.90 -14.13 -8.87
N TYR A 129 -4.83 -14.75 -8.37
CA TYR A 129 -4.46 -14.71 -6.96
C TYR A 129 -4.18 -13.28 -6.48
N VAL A 130 -3.31 -12.56 -7.16
CA VAL A 130 -2.95 -11.19 -6.78
C VAL A 130 -4.17 -10.27 -6.79
N THR A 131 -5.01 -10.38 -7.82
CA THR A 131 -6.22 -9.55 -7.97
C THR A 131 -7.25 -9.83 -6.88
N SER A 132 -7.41 -11.10 -6.47
CA SER A 132 -8.43 -11.49 -5.47
C SER A 132 -8.00 -11.27 -4.02
N THR A 133 -6.70 -11.12 -3.76
CA THR A 133 -6.16 -11.06 -2.40
C THR A 133 -5.59 -9.70 -2.00
N ASN A 134 -5.58 -8.74 -2.91
CA ASN A 134 -5.05 -7.40 -2.65
C ASN A 134 -6.09 -6.32 -2.96
N SER A 135 -5.98 -5.17 -2.29
CA SER A 135 -6.77 -3.98 -2.61
C SER A 135 -6.38 -3.41 -3.98
N ASP A 136 -7.26 -2.59 -4.56
CA ASP A 136 -7.00 -1.94 -5.85
C ASP A 136 -5.72 -1.09 -5.82
N SER A 137 -5.46 -0.39 -4.73
CA SER A 137 -4.25 0.44 -4.57
C SER A 137 -2.98 -0.39 -4.47
N ILE A 138 -3.02 -1.54 -3.80
CA ILE A 138 -1.89 -2.48 -3.74
C ILE A 138 -1.68 -3.16 -5.08
N LEU A 139 -2.74 -3.60 -5.75
CA LEU A 139 -2.64 -4.15 -7.11
C LEU A 139 -2.00 -3.13 -8.06
N ALA A 140 -2.44 -1.88 -8.02
CA ALA A 140 -1.88 -0.79 -8.81
C ALA A 140 -0.39 -0.56 -8.51
N SER A 141 0.05 -0.76 -7.26
CA SER A 141 1.47 -0.59 -6.86
C SER A 141 2.44 -1.56 -7.54
N VAL A 142 1.95 -2.66 -8.08
CA VAL A 142 2.74 -3.66 -8.82
C VAL A 142 2.33 -3.78 -10.28
N THR A 143 1.52 -2.85 -10.77
CA THR A 143 1.08 -2.76 -12.17
C THR A 143 1.87 -1.66 -12.87
N TYR A 144 2.51 -2.00 -13.98
CA TYR A 144 3.26 -1.06 -14.80
C TYR A 144 3.07 -1.38 -16.27
N ASN A 145 2.79 -0.36 -17.10
CA ASN A 145 2.47 -0.54 -18.52
C ASN A 145 1.36 -1.59 -18.75
N ASP A 146 0.28 -1.48 -17.98
CA ASP A 146 -0.89 -2.38 -18.01
C ASP A 146 -0.62 -3.85 -17.64
N SER A 147 0.56 -4.16 -17.11
CA SER A 147 0.94 -5.51 -16.68
C SER A 147 1.24 -5.56 -15.18
N VAL A 148 0.77 -6.61 -14.53
CA VAL A 148 1.18 -6.94 -13.16
C VAL A 148 2.51 -7.68 -13.22
N VAL A 149 3.53 -7.15 -12.54
CA VAL A 149 4.93 -7.60 -12.70
C VAL A 149 5.59 -8.08 -11.40
N ALA A 150 4.85 -8.12 -10.31
CA ALA A 150 5.33 -8.66 -9.04
C ALA A 150 4.16 -9.08 -8.16
N PHE A 151 4.45 -9.94 -7.19
CA PHE A 151 3.51 -10.34 -6.15
C PHE A 151 3.60 -9.38 -4.96
N PRO A 152 2.54 -8.66 -4.59
CA PRO A 152 2.53 -7.85 -3.38
C PRO A 152 2.81 -8.71 -2.14
N PHE A 153 3.55 -8.13 -1.19
CA PHE A 153 3.98 -8.86 0.00
C PHE A 153 3.69 -8.10 1.30
N THR A 154 4.15 -6.84 1.41
CA THR A 154 3.84 -5.96 2.54
C THR A 154 3.42 -4.58 2.04
N PRO A 155 2.44 -3.91 2.69
CA PRO A 155 2.10 -2.53 2.36
C PRO A 155 3.10 -1.55 2.97
N ASN A 156 3.23 -0.37 2.34
CA ASN A 156 3.98 0.75 2.85
C ASN A 156 3.10 2.00 2.77
N THR A 157 2.57 2.43 3.91
CA THR A 157 1.68 3.59 4.04
C THR A 157 1.70 4.12 5.45
N TRP A 158 1.01 5.23 5.67
CA TRP A 158 0.80 5.83 6.97
C TRP A 158 -0.69 5.88 7.32
N PHE A 159 -1.00 6.03 8.60
CA PHE A 159 -2.32 6.02 9.18
C PHE A 159 -2.34 6.92 10.43
N MET A 160 -3.34 6.80 11.27
CA MET A 160 -3.51 7.66 12.43
C MET A 160 -3.35 6.90 13.74
N TYR A 161 -2.58 7.48 14.66
CA TYR A 161 -2.56 7.13 16.09
C TYR A 161 -3.26 8.22 16.88
N TYR A 162 -4.06 7.84 17.84
CA TYR A 162 -4.77 8.79 18.70
C TYR A 162 -4.91 8.31 20.13
N ASP A 163 -5.07 9.27 21.05
CA ASP A 163 -5.28 9.04 22.46
C ASP A 163 -6.77 8.79 22.74
N LYS A 164 -7.12 7.55 23.09
CA LYS A 164 -8.50 7.15 23.44
C LYS A 164 -9.06 7.83 24.67
N SER A 165 -8.23 8.44 25.51
CA SER A 165 -8.70 9.27 26.63
C SER A 165 -9.21 10.63 26.17
N VAL A 166 -8.89 11.05 24.95
CA VAL A 166 -9.31 12.33 24.35
C VAL A 166 -10.40 12.13 23.31
N PHE A 167 -10.28 11.09 22.48
CA PHE A 167 -11.19 10.85 21.35
C PHE A 167 -11.95 9.54 21.50
N SER A 168 -13.23 9.56 21.14
CA SER A 168 -13.98 8.36 20.77
C SER A 168 -13.62 7.90 19.36
N GLU A 169 -14.05 6.68 18.99
CA GLU A 169 -13.91 6.18 17.60
C GLU A 169 -14.68 7.04 16.58
N ASP A 170 -15.76 7.69 16.99
CA ASP A 170 -16.53 8.59 16.11
C ASP A 170 -15.84 9.95 15.94
N ASP A 171 -15.18 10.47 16.96
CA ASP A 171 -14.47 11.75 16.89
C ASP A 171 -13.34 11.74 15.86
N VAL A 172 -12.69 10.59 15.65
CA VAL A 172 -11.55 10.46 14.74
C VAL A 172 -11.94 10.21 13.28
N LYS A 173 -13.22 10.17 12.97
CA LYS A 173 -13.71 10.02 11.60
C LYS A 173 -13.65 11.31 10.79
N ASN A 174 -13.57 12.47 11.44
CA ASN A 174 -13.47 13.77 10.80
C ASN A 174 -12.36 14.61 11.43
N PHE A 175 -11.49 15.16 10.62
CA PHE A 175 -10.31 15.90 11.06
C PHE A 175 -10.67 17.17 11.81
N ASP A 176 -11.69 17.90 11.37
CA ASP A 176 -12.12 19.14 12.03
C ASP A 176 -12.72 18.86 13.42
N THR A 177 -13.47 17.77 13.55
CA THR A 177 -13.96 17.30 14.87
C THR A 177 -12.78 16.94 15.79
N MET A 178 -11.75 16.32 15.27
CA MET A 178 -10.53 16.02 16.04
C MET A 178 -9.86 17.28 16.58
N LEU A 179 -9.76 18.34 15.77
CA LEU A 179 -9.21 19.62 16.21
C LEU A 179 -10.00 20.22 17.37
N GLU A 180 -11.32 20.19 17.28
CA GLU A 180 -12.21 20.68 18.36
C GLU A 180 -12.01 19.88 19.66
N LYS A 181 -12.05 18.55 19.57
CA LYS A 181 -11.89 17.66 20.73
C LYS A 181 -10.50 17.75 21.37
N ALA A 182 -9.46 17.85 20.57
CA ALA A 182 -8.12 18.11 21.08
C ALA A 182 -8.05 19.44 21.85
N GLY A 183 -8.63 20.50 21.28
CA GLY A 183 -8.71 21.82 21.92
C GLY A 183 -9.48 21.82 23.25
N GLU A 184 -10.63 21.11 23.32
CA GLU A 184 -11.36 20.91 24.59
C GLU A 184 -10.51 20.24 25.66
N ALA A 185 -9.59 19.36 25.26
CA ALA A 185 -8.66 18.68 26.16
C ALA A 185 -7.37 19.48 26.43
N GLY A 186 -7.23 20.67 25.83
CA GLY A 186 -5.99 21.49 25.93
C GLY A 186 -4.81 20.86 25.17
N LYS A 187 -5.07 20.06 24.16
CA LYS A 187 -4.08 19.33 23.36
C LYS A 187 -4.18 19.70 21.88
N LYS A 188 -3.30 19.13 21.07
CA LYS A 188 -3.22 19.39 19.63
C LYS A 188 -3.31 18.11 18.82
N VAL A 189 -3.78 18.24 17.58
CA VAL A 189 -3.59 17.25 16.51
C VAL A 189 -2.33 17.60 15.76
N SER A 190 -1.42 16.65 15.61
CA SER A 190 -0.15 16.81 14.91
C SER A 190 -0.23 16.23 13.51
N PHE A 191 0.35 16.92 12.53
CA PHE A 191 0.44 16.46 11.14
C PHE A 191 1.73 16.97 10.48
N LYS A 192 2.34 16.12 9.65
CA LYS A 192 3.58 16.42 8.93
C LYS A 192 3.31 17.26 7.67
N LEU A 193 2.80 18.46 7.87
CA LEU A 193 2.38 19.35 6.78
C LEU A 193 3.53 19.75 5.83
N THR A 194 4.76 19.77 6.32
CA THR A 194 5.96 20.12 5.54
C THR A 194 6.60 18.94 4.81
N ASP A 195 5.98 17.78 4.88
CA ASP A 195 6.41 16.57 4.19
C ASP A 195 5.49 16.27 3.02
N SER A 196 6.06 16.19 1.83
CA SER A 196 5.32 15.94 0.58
C SER A 196 4.61 14.60 0.52
N TRP A 197 5.06 13.62 1.31
CA TRP A 197 4.40 12.30 1.38
C TRP A 197 3.11 12.31 2.22
N TYR A 198 2.86 13.39 2.95
CA TYR A 198 1.68 13.56 3.82
C TYR A 198 0.72 14.64 3.33
N ILE A 199 1.22 15.78 2.87
CA ILE A 199 0.38 16.95 2.54
C ILE A 199 -0.64 16.68 1.43
N GLU A 200 -0.36 15.76 0.52
CA GLU A 200 -1.25 15.41 -0.58
C GLU A 200 -2.63 14.98 -0.11
N ALA A 201 -2.73 14.38 1.09
CA ALA A 201 -3.98 13.86 1.62
C ALA A 201 -5.09 14.91 1.71
N PHE A 202 -4.74 16.16 1.97
CA PHE A 202 -5.68 17.28 1.96
C PHE A 202 -6.11 17.68 0.55
N TYR A 203 -5.16 17.73 -0.39
CA TYR A 203 -5.46 18.06 -1.79
C TYR A 203 -6.31 16.99 -2.45
N VAL A 204 -5.99 15.73 -2.24
CA VAL A 204 -6.76 14.59 -2.74
C VAL A 204 -8.17 14.56 -2.15
N ALA A 205 -8.33 14.91 -0.87
CA ALA A 205 -9.64 14.99 -0.23
C ALA A 205 -10.57 16.00 -0.92
N ASN A 206 -10.05 17.03 -1.56
CA ASN A 206 -10.85 18.03 -2.29
C ASN A 206 -10.83 17.87 -3.82
N GLY A 207 -10.47 16.68 -4.31
CA GLY A 207 -10.60 16.30 -5.72
C GLY A 207 -9.37 16.57 -6.58
N CYS A 208 -8.21 16.91 -5.98
CA CYS A 208 -6.94 16.96 -6.70
C CYS A 208 -6.46 15.55 -7.01
N THR A 209 -5.79 15.38 -8.15
CA THR A 209 -5.37 14.08 -8.66
C THR A 209 -3.91 14.10 -9.11
N LEU A 210 -3.31 12.91 -9.12
CA LEU A 210 -1.98 12.68 -9.65
C LEU A 210 -2.10 11.63 -10.75
N PHE A 211 -1.88 12.04 -12.01
CA PHE A 211 -1.94 11.16 -13.19
C PHE A 211 -3.27 10.39 -13.29
N GLY A 212 -4.39 11.12 -13.12
CA GLY A 212 -5.72 10.54 -13.09
C GLY A 212 -5.90 9.59 -11.91
N ASP A 213 -6.05 8.31 -12.19
CA ASP A 213 -6.10 7.23 -11.20
C ASP A 213 -4.71 6.77 -10.67
N GLY A 214 -3.64 7.46 -11.10
CA GLY A 214 -2.25 7.17 -10.79
C GLY A 214 -1.47 6.53 -11.94
N THR A 215 -2.13 6.19 -13.06
CA THR A 215 -1.54 5.46 -14.19
C THR A 215 -1.56 6.23 -15.51
N ASP A 216 -2.35 7.29 -15.60
CA ASP A 216 -2.49 8.10 -16.81
C ASP A 216 -1.50 9.28 -16.81
N THR A 217 -0.33 9.08 -17.41
CA THR A 217 0.71 10.09 -17.52
C THR A 217 0.26 11.34 -18.28
N ASP A 218 -0.63 11.19 -19.27
CA ASP A 218 -1.15 12.30 -20.07
C ASP A 218 -2.09 13.22 -19.26
N ALA A 219 -2.72 12.69 -18.22
CA ALA A 219 -3.55 13.48 -17.32
C ALA A 219 -2.75 14.46 -16.46
N GLY A 220 -1.46 14.20 -16.25
CA GLY A 220 -0.59 15.04 -15.42
C GLY A 220 -1.00 15.12 -13.96
N ILE A 221 -0.43 16.11 -13.24
CA ILE A 221 -0.78 16.42 -11.86
C ILE A 221 -1.81 17.56 -11.87
N ASP A 222 -2.95 17.34 -11.24
CA ASP A 222 -4.03 18.32 -11.13
C ASP A 222 -4.18 18.81 -9.68
N PHE A 223 -3.25 19.70 -9.30
CA PHE A 223 -3.26 20.42 -8.02
C PHE A 223 -3.51 21.93 -8.26
N GLY A 224 -4.32 22.26 -9.25
CA GLY A 224 -4.66 23.60 -9.64
C GLY A 224 -6.15 23.94 -9.54
N GLY A 225 -6.48 25.16 -9.89
CA GLY A 225 -7.83 25.69 -9.90
C GLY A 225 -8.41 25.97 -8.52
N ASP A 226 -9.70 26.29 -8.48
CA ASP A 226 -10.38 26.72 -7.26
C ASP A 226 -10.39 25.62 -6.17
N LYS A 227 -10.49 24.36 -6.57
CA LYS A 227 -10.48 23.22 -5.64
C LYS A 227 -9.17 23.11 -4.85
N ALA A 228 -8.05 23.31 -5.53
CA ALA A 228 -6.72 23.26 -4.90
C ALA A 228 -6.43 24.54 -4.11
N ALA A 229 -6.82 25.71 -4.62
CA ALA A 229 -6.71 26.98 -3.90
C ALA A 229 -7.48 26.93 -2.57
N ALA A 230 -8.67 26.35 -2.55
CA ALA A 230 -9.45 26.16 -1.33
C ALA A 230 -8.71 25.29 -0.29
N VAL A 231 -7.99 24.27 -0.73
CA VAL A 231 -7.15 23.46 0.16
C VAL A 231 -6.03 24.29 0.75
N THR A 232 -5.30 25.05 -0.07
CA THR A 232 -4.20 25.90 0.40
C THR A 232 -4.70 26.94 1.42
N GLU A 233 -5.85 27.58 1.19
CA GLU A 233 -6.48 28.49 2.16
C GLU A 233 -6.83 27.76 3.47
N TYR A 234 -7.40 26.57 3.38
CA TYR A 234 -7.69 25.72 4.55
C TYR A 234 -6.40 25.41 5.34
N LEU A 235 -5.32 25.05 4.67
CA LEU A 235 -4.06 24.74 5.31
C LEU A 235 -3.39 25.96 5.97
N VAL A 236 -3.57 27.16 5.40
CA VAL A 236 -3.15 28.41 6.04
C VAL A 236 -3.89 28.62 7.36
N ASP A 237 -5.21 28.44 7.36
CA ASP A 237 -6.03 28.55 8.58
C ASP A 237 -5.67 27.43 9.57
N LEU A 238 -5.41 26.22 9.09
CA LEU A 238 -5.01 25.09 9.91
C LEU A 238 -3.65 25.34 10.62
N ALA A 239 -2.66 25.82 9.89
CA ALA A 239 -1.36 26.13 10.46
C ALA A 239 -1.41 27.23 11.56
N ALA A 240 -2.42 28.11 11.49
CA ALA A 240 -2.69 29.13 12.48
C ALA A 240 -3.61 28.65 13.62
N ASN A 241 -4.23 27.46 13.50
CA ASN A 241 -5.14 26.93 14.50
C ASN A 241 -4.36 26.54 15.77
N PRO A 242 -4.74 27.05 16.96
CA PRO A 242 -4.06 26.74 18.20
C PRO A 242 -4.14 25.26 18.63
N ASN A 243 -5.10 24.52 18.07
CA ASN A 243 -5.30 23.08 18.33
C ASN A 243 -4.55 22.17 17.34
N PHE A 244 -3.74 22.77 16.47
CA PHE A 244 -2.96 22.08 15.46
C PHE A 244 -1.47 22.26 15.67
N LEU A 245 -0.69 21.23 15.40
CA LEU A 245 0.77 21.26 15.42
C LEU A 245 1.31 20.87 14.04
N VAL A 246 2.03 21.79 13.41
CA VAL A 246 2.86 21.45 12.23
C VAL A 246 4.09 20.68 12.72
N ASP A 247 4.13 19.39 12.47
CA ASP A 247 5.24 18.53 12.87
C ASP A 247 6.31 18.50 11.77
N ALA A 248 7.33 19.31 11.95
CA ALA A 248 8.49 19.37 11.03
C ALA A 248 9.74 18.68 11.60
N ASP A 249 9.75 18.32 12.88
CA ASP A 249 10.93 17.89 13.62
C ASP A 249 10.72 16.70 14.57
N GLY A 250 9.59 16.01 14.45
CA GLY A 250 9.24 14.90 15.34
C GLY A 250 8.57 15.31 16.66
N SER A 251 8.19 16.58 16.80
CA SER A 251 7.54 17.12 18.01
C SER A 251 6.16 16.48 18.26
N GLY A 252 5.49 15.99 17.21
CA GLY A 252 4.22 15.27 17.33
C GLY A 252 4.36 14.02 18.18
N LEU A 253 5.29 13.15 17.85
CA LEU A 253 5.57 11.92 18.62
C LEU A 253 6.13 12.25 20.01
N ALA A 254 7.02 13.24 20.09
CA ALA A 254 7.60 13.67 21.36
C ALA A 254 6.53 14.15 22.37
N GLY A 255 5.52 14.88 21.89
CA GLY A 255 4.44 15.44 22.70
C GLY A 255 3.23 14.50 22.91
N LEU A 256 3.21 13.34 22.25
CA LEU A 256 2.07 12.44 22.30
C LEU A 256 1.76 11.96 23.74
N GLY A 257 0.50 12.02 24.13
CA GLY A 257 0.03 11.71 25.48
C GLY A 257 0.12 12.89 26.47
N ASP A 258 0.86 13.94 26.13
CA ASP A 258 0.98 15.19 26.90
C ASP A 258 0.29 16.34 26.15
N SER A 259 1.01 17.07 25.32
CA SER A 259 0.49 18.21 24.55
C SER A 259 -0.16 17.82 23.21
N VAL A 260 0.08 16.62 22.74
CA VAL A 260 -0.44 16.07 21.47
C VAL A 260 -1.35 14.89 21.75
N ALA A 261 -2.54 14.89 21.14
CA ALA A 261 -3.53 13.83 21.29
C ALA A 261 -3.65 12.89 20.07
N ALA A 262 -3.18 13.32 18.92
CA ALA A 262 -3.17 12.49 17.70
C ALA A 262 -2.01 12.88 16.78
N LEU A 263 -1.51 11.89 16.05
CA LEU A 263 -0.52 12.06 15.00
C LEU A 263 -0.74 11.08 13.85
N PHE A 264 -0.13 11.39 12.71
CA PHE A 264 -0.18 10.55 11.53
C PHE A 264 1.22 10.01 11.24
N SER A 265 1.34 8.70 11.22
CA SER A 265 2.58 7.97 11.01
C SER A 265 2.31 6.53 10.58
N GLY A 266 3.33 5.72 10.42
CA GLY A 266 3.22 4.34 10.01
C GLY A 266 3.58 3.35 11.14
N THR A 267 3.74 2.09 10.75
CA THR A 267 4.10 0.99 11.67
C THR A 267 5.44 1.19 12.35
N TRP A 268 6.35 1.97 11.77
CA TRP A 268 7.69 2.27 12.32
C TRP A 268 7.66 3.03 13.64
N ASP A 269 6.56 3.71 13.97
CA ASP A 269 6.39 4.43 15.25
C ASP A 269 5.52 3.68 16.26
N ALA A 270 5.02 2.49 15.92
CA ALA A 270 4.06 1.75 16.74
C ALA A 270 4.54 1.50 18.17
N GLU A 271 5.79 1.10 18.35
CA GLU A 271 6.37 0.81 19.67
C GLU A 271 6.47 2.07 20.51
N ALA A 272 6.97 3.16 19.95
CA ALA A 272 7.10 4.45 20.62
C ALA A 272 5.71 5.03 21.01
N VAL A 273 4.72 4.90 20.13
CA VAL A 273 3.34 5.31 20.43
C VAL A 273 2.75 4.49 21.58
N LYS A 274 2.97 3.18 21.57
CA LYS A 274 2.51 2.29 22.63
C LYS A 274 3.15 2.59 23.98
N GLU A 275 4.44 2.93 24.00
CA GLU A 275 5.12 3.37 25.22
C GLU A 275 4.48 4.63 25.81
N LYS A 276 4.05 5.58 24.97
CA LYS A 276 3.47 6.85 25.40
C LYS A 276 2.01 6.75 25.81
N LEU A 277 1.20 6.00 25.09
CA LEU A 277 -0.25 5.93 25.28
C LEU A 277 -0.70 4.68 26.06
N GLY A 278 0.09 3.61 26.06
CA GLY A 278 -0.28 2.37 26.72
C GLY A 278 -1.64 1.84 26.23
N ASP A 279 -2.55 1.57 27.14
CA ASP A 279 -3.91 1.09 26.84
C ASP A 279 -4.80 2.15 26.15
N ASN A 280 -4.40 3.41 26.19
CA ASN A 280 -5.08 4.50 25.48
C ASN A 280 -4.66 4.64 24.01
N MET A 281 -3.76 3.80 23.51
CA MET A 281 -3.42 3.81 22.10
C MET A 281 -4.62 3.42 21.23
N GLY A 282 -5.11 4.38 20.44
CA GLY A 282 -6.06 4.18 19.38
C GLY A 282 -5.36 4.21 18.03
N VAL A 283 -5.85 3.45 17.08
CA VAL A 283 -5.33 3.37 15.72
C VAL A 283 -6.51 3.39 14.77
N ALA A 284 -6.42 4.17 13.70
CA ALA A 284 -7.49 4.25 12.70
C ALA A 284 -6.94 4.54 11.30
N ALA A 285 -7.74 4.23 10.28
CA ALA A 285 -7.58 4.76 8.94
C ALA A 285 -7.78 6.28 8.92
N LEU A 286 -7.59 6.92 7.78
CA LEU A 286 -7.61 8.38 7.70
C LEU A 286 -9.03 8.95 7.84
N PRO A 287 -9.16 10.12 8.47
CA PRO A 287 -10.44 10.80 8.61
C PRO A 287 -10.88 11.46 7.30
N THR A 288 -12.12 11.89 7.27
CA THR A 288 -12.57 12.92 6.33
C THR A 288 -12.11 14.30 6.81
N VAL A 289 -12.13 15.27 5.91
CA VAL A 289 -11.89 16.69 6.21
C VAL A 289 -12.91 17.52 5.47
N THR A 290 -13.35 18.62 6.07
CA THR A 290 -14.29 19.55 5.45
C THR A 290 -13.56 20.79 4.93
N ILE A 291 -13.51 20.95 3.62
CA ILE A 291 -12.84 22.04 2.94
C ILE A 291 -13.87 22.79 2.09
N ASP A 292 -14.01 24.09 2.30
CA ASP A 292 -14.99 24.95 1.62
C ASP A 292 -16.43 24.35 1.66
N GLY A 293 -16.82 23.85 2.84
CA GLY A 293 -18.12 23.24 3.08
C GLY A 293 -18.36 21.86 2.47
N LYS A 294 -17.32 21.24 1.88
CA LYS A 294 -17.38 19.88 1.32
C LYS A 294 -16.57 18.92 2.17
N GLU A 295 -17.22 17.85 2.59
CA GLU A 295 -16.54 16.73 3.21
C GLU A 295 -15.87 15.86 2.14
N GLY A 296 -14.58 15.58 2.32
CA GLY A 296 -13.80 14.73 1.45
C GLY A 296 -12.92 13.75 2.23
N GLN A 297 -12.66 12.60 1.66
CA GLN A 297 -11.84 11.58 2.28
C GLN A 297 -10.36 11.89 2.10
N MET A 298 -9.64 12.06 3.21
CA MET A 298 -8.17 12.07 3.19
C MET A 298 -7.66 10.68 2.80
N LYS A 299 -6.67 10.65 1.91
CA LYS A 299 -6.06 9.40 1.45
C LYS A 299 -4.55 9.52 1.50
N SER A 300 -3.89 8.52 2.08
CA SER A 300 -2.44 8.43 2.09
C SER A 300 -1.90 7.85 0.78
N PHE A 301 -0.70 8.22 0.40
CA PHE A 301 0.04 7.41 -0.55
C PHE A 301 0.26 6.01 -0.01
N ILE A 302 0.11 5.02 -0.88
CA ILE A 302 0.46 3.65 -0.58
C ILE A 302 1.41 3.10 -1.65
N GLY A 303 2.39 2.36 -1.19
CA GLY A 303 3.24 1.50 -1.97
C GLY A 303 3.25 0.11 -1.38
N SER A 304 4.08 -0.75 -1.94
CA SER A 304 4.28 -2.10 -1.44
C SER A 304 5.74 -2.52 -1.59
N LYS A 305 6.12 -3.47 -0.75
CA LYS A 305 7.23 -4.36 -1.03
C LYS A 305 6.66 -5.61 -1.67
N ALA A 306 7.32 -6.12 -2.67
CA ALA A 306 6.82 -7.18 -3.53
C ALA A 306 7.90 -8.22 -3.84
N ILE A 307 7.48 -9.31 -4.43
CA ILE A 307 8.36 -10.41 -4.86
C ILE A 307 8.27 -10.52 -6.38
N GLY A 308 9.41 -10.36 -7.05
CA GLY A 308 9.52 -10.42 -8.50
C GLY A 308 10.25 -11.66 -8.99
N VAL A 309 10.00 -12.02 -10.22
CA VAL A 309 10.64 -13.13 -10.94
C VAL A 309 11.45 -12.61 -12.10
N ASN A 310 12.71 -12.99 -12.17
CA ASN A 310 13.61 -12.65 -13.26
C ASN A 310 13.25 -13.46 -14.52
N PRO A 311 13.02 -12.80 -15.68
CA PRO A 311 12.76 -13.52 -16.93
C PRO A 311 13.90 -14.45 -17.37
N ASN A 312 15.12 -14.22 -16.88
CA ASN A 312 16.31 -15.05 -17.18
C ASN A 312 16.47 -16.26 -16.25
N ALA A 313 15.52 -16.50 -15.32
CA ALA A 313 15.56 -17.69 -14.50
C ALA A 313 15.57 -18.96 -15.38
N GLU A 314 16.42 -19.93 -15.03
CA GLU A 314 16.58 -21.17 -15.80
C GLU A 314 15.25 -21.93 -15.94
N ASN A 315 14.44 -21.93 -14.88
CA ASN A 315 13.09 -22.51 -14.92
C ASN A 315 12.06 -21.50 -14.41
N GLN A 316 11.36 -20.87 -15.35
CA GLN A 316 10.31 -19.86 -15.05
C GLN A 316 9.17 -20.43 -14.23
N GLN A 317 8.78 -21.69 -14.48
CA GLN A 317 7.68 -22.32 -13.73
C GLN A 317 8.05 -22.47 -12.26
N VAL A 318 9.23 -22.99 -11.95
CA VAL A 318 9.71 -23.17 -10.57
C VAL A 318 9.88 -21.81 -9.89
N ALA A 319 10.50 -20.84 -10.56
CA ALA A 319 10.71 -19.51 -10.02
C ALA A 319 9.38 -18.77 -9.73
N MET A 320 8.42 -18.83 -10.67
CA MET A 320 7.10 -18.21 -10.52
C MET A 320 6.30 -18.89 -9.41
N SER A 321 6.32 -20.22 -9.32
CA SER A 321 5.66 -20.97 -8.26
C SER A 321 6.24 -20.66 -6.89
N LEU A 322 7.57 -20.51 -6.78
CA LEU A 322 8.20 -20.09 -5.52
C LEU A 322 7.80 -18.67 -5.12
N ALA A 323 7.84 -17.74 -6.06
CA ALA A 323 7.44 -16.35 -5.78
C ALA A 323 5.99 -16.26 -5.29
N ALA A 324 5.09 -16.99 -5.93
CA ALA A 324 3.69 -17.10 -5.51
C ALA A 324 3.55 -17.73 -4.12
N TYR A 325 4.35 -18.75 -3.81
CA TYR A 325 4.35 -19.38 -2.49
C TYR A 325 4.83 -18.42 -1.39
N LEU A 326 5.94 -17.72 -1.64
CA LEU A 326 6.50 -16.74 -0.71
C LEU A 326 5.54 -15.56 -0.46
N ALA A 327 4.73 -15.19 -1.46
CA ALA A 327 3.70 -14.18 -1.35
C ALA A 327 2.32 -14.76 -0.97
N GLY A 328 2.24 -16.05 -0.68
CA GLY A 328 1.01 -16.74 -0.29
C GLY A 328 0.59 -16.40 1.14
N GLU A 329 -0.66 -16.73 1.46
CA GLU A 329 -1.24 -16.47 2.78
C GLU A 329 -0.41 -17.04 3.93
N LYS A 330 0.01 -18.30 3.79
CA LYS A 330 0.81 -19.01 4.81
C LYS A 330 2.16 -18.35 5.06
N ALA A 331 2.86 -17.97 3.99
CA ALA A 331 4.17 -17.34 4.08
C ALA A 331 4.08 -15.90 4.60
N GLN A 332 3.08 -15.13 4.18
CA GLN A 332 2.83 -13.78 4.71
C GLN A 332 2.46 -13.81 6.20
N THR A 333 1.64 -14.77 6.62
CA THR A 333 1.28 -14.95 8.04
C THR A 333 2.53 -15.26 8.88
N ALA A 334 3.37 -16.20 8.43
CA ALA A 334 4.63 -16.53 9.10
C ALA A 334 5.60 -15.33 9.15
N HIS A 335 5.65 -14.52 8.11
CA HIS A 335 6.47 -13.32 8.06
C HIS A 335 6.01 -12.27 9.10
N TYR A 336 4.69 -12.08 9.22
CA TYR A 336 4.12 -11.23 10.27
C TYR A 336 4.48 -11.73 11.67
N GLU A 337 4.33 -13.02 11.92
CA GLU A 337 4.64 -13.62 13.22
C GLU A 337 6.12 -13.48 13.60
N MET A 338 7.04 -13.61 12.62
CA MET A 338 8.48 -13.54 12.84
C MET A 338 9.06 -12.12 12.85
N ARG A 339 8.51 -11.22 12.02
CA ARG A 339 9.07 -9.88 11.80
C ARG A 339 8.12 -8.73 12.15
N ASN A 340 6.89 -9.03 12.49
CA ASN A 340 5.84 -8.03 12.76
C ASN A 340 5.62 -7.05 11.59
N LEU A 341 5.83 -7.50 10.35
CA LEU A 341 5.52 -6.76 9.12
C LEU A 341 4.17 -7.21 8.57
N LEU A 342 3.29 -6.24 8.33
CA LEU A 342 1.91 -6.51 7.96
C LEU A 342 1.80 -7.16 6.57
N PRO A 343 0.89 -8.14 6.40
CA PRO A 343 0.64 -8.72 5.09
C PRO A 343 -0.10 -7.76 4.17
N SER A 344 0.18 -7.83 2.87
CA SER A 344 -0.61 -7.14 1.83
C SER A 344 -1.92 -7.85 1.52
N ASN A 345 -1.99 -9.15 1.76
CA ASN A 345 -3.18 -9.96 1.53
C ASN A 345 -4.30 -9.56 2.51
N ILE A 346 -5.36 -8.95 1.98
CA ILE A 346 -6.49 -8.44 2.77
C ILE A 346 -7.38 -9.55 3.38
N ASN A 347 -7.21 -10.78 2.93
CA ASN A 347 -7.97 -11.93 3.44
C ASN A 347 -7.34 -12.55 4.69
N ILE A 348 -6.09 -12.17 5.03
CA ILE A 348 -5.46 -12.61 6.28
C ILE A 348 -6.08 -11.85 7.43
N SER A 349 -6.73 -12.58 8.34
CA SER A 349 -7.35 -11.99 9.51
C SER A 349 -6.34 -11.82 10.65
N LEU A 350 -6.07 -10.58 11.03
CA LEU A 350 -5.28 -10.19 12.19
C LEU A 350 -6.15 -9.34 13.14
N ALA A 351 -7.35 -9.83 13.43
CA ALA A 351 -8.41 -9.09 14.14
C ALA A 351 -8.02 -8.63 15.54
N ASP A 352 -7.08 -9.32 16.19
CA ASP A 352 -6.56 -8.96 17.50
C ASP A 352 -5.45 -7.89 17.47
N ASP A 353 -5.00 -7.52 16.28
CA ASP A 353 -4.02 -6.45 16.05
C ASP A 353 -4.72 -5.20 15.51
N PRO A 354 -4.90 -4.15 16.33
CA PRO A 354 -5.56 -2.93 15.89
C PRO A 354 -4.79 -2.19 14.81
N ILE A 355 -3.46 -2.29 14.76
CA ILE A 355 -2.63 -1.71 13.71
C ILE A 355 -2.88 -2.43 12.38
N ALA A 356 -2.90 -3.75 12.38
CA ALA A 356 -3.22 -4.54 11.18
C ALA A 356 -4.60 -4.19 10.63
N THR A 357 -5.61 -4.07 11.50
CA THR A 357 -6.96 -3.66 11.12
C THR A 357 -6.96 -2.25 10.49
N ALA A 358 -6.29 -1.29 11.11
CA ALA A 358 -6.21 0.07 10.59
C ALA A 358 -5.52 0.12 9.22
N VAL A 359 -4.40 -0.59 9.03
CA VAL A 359 -3.69 -0.64 7.74
C VAL A 359 -4.54 -1.33 6.67
N THR A 360 -5.27 -2.40 7.00
CA THR A 360 -6.22 -3.03 6.06
C THR A 360 -7.28 -2.03 5.62
N ASN A 361 -7.83 -1.25 6.53
CA ASN A 361 -8.80 -0.20 6.20
C ASN A 361 -8.17 0.92 5.36
N VAL A 362 -6.92 1.29 5.61
CA VAL A 362 -6.20 2.24 4.75
C VAL A 362 -6.05 1.68 3.34
N MET A 363 -5.59 0.44 3.20
CA MET A 363 -5.43 -0.21 1.89
C MET A 363 -6.74 -0.23 1.09
N THR A 364 -7.86 -0.50 1.74
CA THR A 364 -9.15 -0.65 1.06
C THR A 364 -9.87 0.67 0.81
N ASP A 365 -9.80 1.63 1.76
CA ASP A 365 -10.72 2.76 1.77
C ASP A 365 -10.04 4.13 1.74
N THR A 366 -8.83 4.27 2.29
CA THR A 366 -8.21 5.59 2.51
C THR A 366 -6.78 5.70 1.97
N SER A 367 -6.53 5.09 0.83
CA SER A 367 -5.23 5.21 0.16
C SER A 367 -5.37 5.44 -1.34
N ILE A 368 -4.33 6.03 -1.90
CA ILE A 368 -4.09 6.09 -3.34
C ILE A 368 -2.72 5.51 -3.63
N MET A 369 -2.57 4.86 -4.78
CA MET A 369 -1.27 4.40 -5.23
C MET A 369 -0.34 5.60 -5.42
N GLN A 370 0.89 5.52 -4.89
CA GLN A 370 1.94 6.45 -5.27
C GLN A 370 2.31 6.18 -6.74
N PRO A 371 2.11 7.14 -7.66
CA PRO A 371 2.33 6.91 -9.08
C PRO A 371 3.77 6.48 -9.39
N LEU A 372 3.93 5.55 -10.33
CA LEU A 372 5.21 4.95 -10.69
C LEU A 372 5.91 5.64 -11.87
N CYS A 373 5.21 6.51 -12.60
CA CYS A 373 5.79 7.21 -13.74
C CYS A 373 6.93 8.16 -13.29
N LYS A 374 7.89 8.41 -14.19
CA LYS A 374 9.04 9.30 -13.93
C LYS A 374 8.62 10.72 -13.60
N GLU A 375 7.51 11.18 -14.15
CA GLU A 375 6.92 12.52 -13.95
C GLU A 375 6.47 12.75 -12.50
N MET A 376 6.28 11.68 -11.72
CA MET A 376 5.99 11.79 -10.27
C MET A 376 7.11 12.51 -9.52
N SER A 377 8.34 12.49 -10.02
CA SER A 377 9.46 13.22 -9.44
C SER A 377 9.22 14.73 -9.36
N ASN A 378 8.35 15.28 -10.19
CA ASN A 378 7.99 16.70 -10.20
C ASN A 378 7.05 17.12 -9.06
N TYR A 379 6.44 16.15 -8.37
CA TYR A 379 5.52 16.40 -7.27
C TYR A 379 6.23 16.78 -5.95
N TRP A 380 7.31 16.09 -5.60
CA TRP A 380 7.84 16.07 -4.24
C TRP A 380 8.29 17.43 -3.74
N SER A 381 9.15 18.09 -4.48
CA SER A 381 9.73 19.38 -4.06
C SER A 381 8.70 20.51 -4.02
N PRO A 382 7.84 20.71 -5.03
CA PRO A 382 6.80 21.74 -4.96
C PRO A 382 5.80 21.54 -3.83
N ALA A 383 5.40 20.30 -3.54
CA ALA A 383 4.49 20.01 -2.43
C ALA A 383 5.15 20.25 -1.07
N GLU A 384 6.40 19.85 -0.89
CA GLU A 384 7.18 20.14 0.32
C GLU A 384 7.33 21.63 0.55
N ASN A 385 7.68 22.39 -0.49
CA ASN A 385 7.82 23.84 -0.43
C ASN A 385 6.50 24.53 -0.08
N MET A 386 5.38 24.06 -0.60
CA MET A 386 4.06 24.58 -0.22
C MET A 386 3.84 24.44 1.28
N GLY A 387 4.05 23.27 1.85
CA GLY A 387 3.92 23.05 3.29
C GLY A 387 4.85 23.92 4.13
N LYS A 388 6.11 24.05 3.73
CA LYS A 388 7.09 24.91 4.40
C LYS A 388 6.72 26.39 4.32
N ASN A 389 6.23 26.85 3.17
CA ASN A 389 5.84 28.24 2.95
C ASN A 389 4.53 28.60 3.67
N ILE A 390 3.63 27.65 3.86
CA ILE A 390 2.47 27.81 4.74
C ILE A 390 2.94 27.97 6.19
N GLN A 391 3.82 27.10 6.65
CA GLN A 391 4.36 27.15 8.02
C GLN A 391 5.09 28.46 8.31
N SER A 392 5.88 28.95 7.36
CA SER A 392 6.65 30.19 7.53
C SER A 392 5.81 31.46 7.44
N GLY A 393 4.58 31.37 6.94
CA GLY A 393 3.71 32.51 6.67
C GLY A 393 3.99 33.22 5.34
N GLU A 394 4.82 32.66 4.48
CA GLU A 394 5.04 33.17 3.11
C GLU A 394 3.80 32.95 2.24
N VAL A 395 3.11 31.82 2.40
CA VAL A 395 1.78 31.58 1.85
C VAL A 395 0.73 32.04 2.85
N THR A 396 -0.13 32.94 2.40
CA THR A 396 -1.23 33.52 3.16
C THR A 396 -2.54 33.31 2.41
N LYS A 397 -3.67 33.63 3.03
CA LYS A 397 -4.96 33.55 2.34
C LYS A 397 -5.04 34.51 1.14
N ASP A 398 -4.35 35.65 1.20
CA ASP A 398 -4.36 36.63 0.12
C ASP A 398 -3.62 36.16 -1.13
N ASN A 399 -2.57 35.35 -0.99
CA ASN A 399 -1.78 34.83 -2.11
C ASN A 399 -1.96 33.32 -2.36
N ALA A 400 -2.84 32.66 -1.62
CA ALA A 400 -3.01 31.20 -1.69
C ALA A 400 -3.35 30.72 -3.11
N ALA A 401 -4.25 31.40 -3.81
CA ALA A 401 -4.62 31.05 -5.17
C ALA A 401 -3.44 31.16 -6.15
N GLU A 402 -2.67 32.23 -6.07
CA GLU A 402 -1.46 32.46 -6.89
C GLU A 402 -0.41 31.39 -6.61
N LYS A 403 -0.10 31.16 -5.33
CA LYS A 403 0.90 30.17 -4.91
C LYS A 403 0.52 28.72 -5.25
N THR A 404 -0.78 28.42 -5.20
CA THR A 404 -1.29 27.13 -5.64
C THR A 404 -1.09 26.92 -7.14
N GLU A 405 -1.35 27.94 -7.95
CA GLU A 405 -1.15 27.86 -9.39
C GLU A 405 0.33 27.78 -9.78
N GLU A 406 1.20 28.49 -9.08
CA GLU A 406 2.66 28.35 -9.21
C GLU A 406 3.11 26.92 -8.89
N MET A 407 2.61 26.32 -7.81
CA MET A 407 2.88 24.93 -7.44
C MET A 407 2.44 23.96 -8.53
N ASN A 408 1.19 24.07 -8.99
CA ASN A 408 0.64 23.21 -10.03
C ASN A 408 1.41 23.31 -11.36
N THR A 409 1.80 24.52 -11.75
CA THR A 409 2.61 24.77 -12.94
C THR A 409 3.98 24.10 -12.82
N THR A 410 4.64 24.22 -11.66
CA THR A 410 5.94 23.60 -11.42
C THR A 410 5.86 22.08 -11.44
N MET A 411 4.78 21.50 -10.89
CA MET A 411 4.54 20.05 -10.89
C MET A 411 4.35 19.47 -12.32
N ASN A 412 3.94 20.30 -13.28
CA ASN A 412 3.69 19.92 -14.67
C ASN A 412 4.71 20.47 -15.66
N THR A 413 5.80 21.03 -15.18
CA THR A 413 6.88 21.53 -16.03
C THR A 413 7.96 20.46 -16.15
N ASP A 414 8.26 20.03 -17.38
CA ASP A 414 9.36 19.12 -17.63
C ASP A 414 10.66 19.76 -17.12
N VAL A 415 11.31 19.08 -16.16
CA VAL A 415 12.67 19.42 -15.79
C VAL A 415 13.51 19.10 -17.01
N ALA A 416 14.07 20.13 -17.66
CA ALA A 416 15.00 19.93 -18.75
C ALA A 416 16.13 18.99 -18.30
N GLU A 417 16.34 17.91 -19.08
CA GLU A 417 17.43 16.95 -18.89
C GLU A 417 18.81 17.62 -18.80
#